data_512a637d31e3ebf3358ac9b83dde5e43
#
_entry.id   512a637d31e3ebf3358ac9b83dde5e43
#
_cell.length_a   1.000
_cell.length_b   1.000
_cell.length_c   1.000
_cell.angle_alpha   90.00
_cell.angle_beta   90.00
_cell.angle_gamma   90.00
#
_symmetry.space_group_name_H-M   'P 1'
#
loop_
_entity.id
_entity.type
_entity.pdbx_description
1 polymer ?
#
loop_
_entity_poly.entity_id
_entity_poly.type
_entity_poly.pdbx_seq_one_letter_code
_entity_poly.pdbx_strand_id
1 'polypeptide(L)'
;MNLSFITNLFLVFNFFTFYCYGVVDFQKEIWPILEERCIECHKAPYVLNGRKKEPKAGLRLDGASHIMSGSDDGPVVIVDHPSQSSLYQRVILPASDDDIMPPKGAPLSFRQQELLRMWIAQGLDFGKWVGATDNAPDENARDSKQKNNQLPEYLKFYDKLASGLIPISSTEIAQLNLGDFLLIRPIGYGNALLEVRCVTNRDTLTDKTLAKLLAIRDHVAIMDIRNSSLTDRAGEIISQFPNLTKLNLRSTQIGDKGVSRLAKLRNLKRLNLAETEG
;
A
#
# COMPACT_ATOMS: atom_id res chain seq x y z
N MET A 1 -10.46 -42.64 46.76
CA MET A 1 -9.25 -42.27 45.98
C MET A 1 -9.72 -41.40 44.81
N ASN A 2 -9.71 -40.08 45.00
CA ASN A 2 -10.18 -39.13 44.01
C ASN A 2 -8.98 -38.63 43.19
N LEU A 3 -8.95 -38.92 41.88
CA LEU A 3 -8.00 -38.37 40.96
C LEU A 3 -8.65 -37.13 40.30
N SER A 4 -8.20 -35.95 40.73
CA SER A 4 -8.53 -34.68 40.05
C SER A 4 -7.69 -34.53 38.79
N PHE A 5 -8.34 -34.51 37.62
CA PHE A 5 -7.73 -34.09 36.36
C PHE A 5 -7.67 -32.56 36.32
N ILE A 6 -6.47 -32.02 36.47
CA ILE A 6 -6.22 -30.58 36.21
C ILE A 6 -5.95 -30.44 34.73
N THR A 7 -6.95 -29.89 34.03
CA THR A 7 -6.82 -29.50 32.61
C THR A 7 -6.09 -28.14 32.52
N ASN A 8 -4.82 -28.19 32.17
CA ASN A 8 -4.04 -26.98 31.85
C ASN A 8 -4.52 -26.38 30.55
N LEU A 9 -5.33 -25.33 30.64
CA LEU A 9 -5.70 -24.48 29.52
C LEU A 9 -4.55 -23.50 29.22
N PHE A 10 -3.69 -23.84 28.26
CA PHE A 10 -2.69 -22.90 27.73
C PHE A 10 -3.42 -21.83 26.93
N LEU A 11 -3.65 -20.67 27.53
CA LEU A 11 -4.02 -19.44 26.83
C LEU A 11 -2.79 -18.97 26.03
N VAL A 12 -2.77 -19.27 24.75
CA VAL A 12 -1.81 -18.67 23.81
C VAL A 12 -2.23 -17.21 23.61
N PHE A 13 -1.65 -16.32 24.39
CA PHE A 13 -1.72 -14.88 24.15
C PHE A 13 -0.89 -14.58 22.89
N ASN A 14 -1.55 -14.49 21.74
CA ASN A 14 -0.95 -13.88 20.57
C ASN A 14 -0.75 -12.39 20.87
N PHE A 15 0.46 -12.03 21.31
CA PHE A 15 0.91 -10.65 21.32
C PHE A 15 1.02 -10.19 19.87
N PHE A 16 -0.03 -9.60 19.34
CA PHE A 16 0.08 -8.70 18.20
C PHE A 16 0.92 -7.51 18.66
N THR A 17 2.23 -7.59 18.43
CA THR A 17 3.08 -6.41 18.53
C THR A 17 2.64 -5.44 17.45
N PHE A 18 1.83 -4.46 17.81
CA PHE A 18 1.67 -3.25 17.02
C PHE A 18 3.06 -2.61 16.93
N TYR A 19 3.73 -2.81 15.81
CA TYR A 19 4.88 -1.99 15.47
C TYR A 19 4.34 -0.58 15.22
N CYS A 20 4.36 0.25 16.25
CA CYS A 20 4.23 1.69 16.10
C CYS A 20 5.51 2.13 15.38
N TYR A 21 5.47 2.23 14.05
CA TYR A 21 6.56 2.83 13.32
C TYR A 21 6.63 4.30 13.72
N GLY A 22 7.75 4.68 14.35
CA GLY A 22 8.06 6.07 14.63
C GLY A 22 8.16 6.90 13.35
N VAL A 23 8.32 8.20 13.50
CA VAL A 23 8.65 9.08 12.38
C VAL A 23 9.96 8.59 11.75
N VAL A 24 9.95 8.39 10.44
CA VAL A 24 11.14 7.92 9.70
C VAL A 24 12.22 8.99 9.72
N ASP A 25 13.40 8.63 10.22
CA ASP A 25 14.58 9.51 10.21
C ASP A 25 15.28 9.38 8.86
N PHE A 26 15.19 10.42 8.03
CA PHE A 26 15.78 10.41 6.68
C PHE A 26 17.26 10.06 6.70
N GLN A 27 18.03 10.70 7.58
CA GLN A 27 19.49 10.56 7.58
C GLN A 27 19.94 9.16 8.03
N LYS A 28 19.18 8.54 8.94
CA LYS A 28 19.52 7.20 9.46
C LYS A 28 18.92 6.05 8.68
N GLU A 29 17.75 6.24 8.08
CA GLU A 29 16.95 5.14 7.53
C GLU A 29 16.78 5.25 6.01
N ILE A 30 16.67 6.46 5.42
CA ILE A 30 16.44 6.64 3.99
C ILE A 30 17.76 6.89 3.25
N TRP A 31 18.59 7.82 3.76
CA TRP A 31 19.84 8.17 3.09
C TRP A 31 20.75 6.95 2.83
N PRO A 32 20.96 6.00 3.76
CA PRO A 32 21.75 4.81 3.48
C PRO A 32 21.21 3.97 2.33
N ILE A 33 19.89 3.90 2.16
CA ILE A 33 19.28 3.19 1.03
C ILE A 33 19.60 3.91 -0.28
N LEU A 34 19.41 5.22 -0.32
CA LEU A 34 19.69 6.02 -1.52
C LEU A 34 21.18 5.98 -1.87
N GLU A 35 22.05 6.16 -0.88
CA GLU A 35 23.50 6.18 -1.04
C GLU A 35 24.04 4.87 -1.63
N GLU A 36 23.61 3.73 -1.09
CA GLU A 36 24.07 2.42 -1.53
C GLU A 36 23.47 2.01 -2.88
N ARG A 37 22.19 2.34 -3.11
CA ARG A 37 21.40 1.70 -4.17
C ARG A 37 21.08 2.61 -5.37
N CYS A 38 21.17 3.93 -5.21
CA CYS A 38 20.68 4.89 -6.20
C CYS A 38 21.72 5.89 -6.67
N ILE A 39 22.60 6.35 -5.77
CA ILE A 39 23.52 7.48 -6.01
C ILE A 39 24.54 7.22 -7.11
N GLU A 40 24.91 5.96 -7.37
CA GLU A 40 25.82 5.66 -8.48
C GLU A 40 25.33 6.26 -9.82
N CYS A 41 24.01 6.21 -10.07
CA CYS A 41 23.38 6.69 -11.30
C CYS A 41 22.69 8.05 -11.15
N HIS A 42 22.31 8.45 -9.91
CA HIS A 42 21.46 9.59 -9.63
C HIS A 42 22.12 10.64 -8.73
N LYS A 43 23.31 11.13 -9.14
CA LYS A 43 24.07 12.18 -8.46
C LYS A 43 24.52 13.26 -9.42
N ALA A 44 25.14 14.31 -8.88
CA ALA A 44 25.74 15.38 -9.66
C ALA A 44 26.60 14.86 -10.83
N PRO A 45 26.66 15.58 -11.95
CA PRO A 45 27.54 15.23 -13.06
C PRO A 45 28.98 15.04 -12.59
N TYR A 46 29.67 14.01 -13.08
CA TYR A 46 31.06 13.71 -12.75
C TYR A 46 31.84 13.22 -13.97
N VAL A 47 33.14 13.25 -13.90
CA VAL A 47 34.02 12.75 -14.97
C VAL A 47 34.53 11.36 -14.60
N LEU A 48 34.33 10.38 -15.47
CA LEU A 48 34.86 9.04 -15.35
C LEU A 48 35.58 8.65 -16.65
N ASN A 49 36.88 8.32 -16.56
CA ASN A 49 37.72 7.96 -17.71
C ASN A 49 37.66 9.01 -18.84
N GLY A 50 37.73 10.30 -18.46
CA GLY A 50 37.69 11.44 -19.40
C GLY A 50 36.31 11.72 -20.02
N ARG A 51 35.24 10.98 -19.63
CA ARG A 51 33.90 11.19 -20.13
C ARG A 51 33.01 11.76 -19.04
N LYS A 52 32.27 12.84 -19.36
CA LYS A 52 31.24 13.38 -18.48
C LYS A 52 30.11 12.39 -18.35
N LYS A 53 29.71 12.10 -17.14
CA LYS A 53 28.54 11.30 -16.77
C LYS A 53 27.47 12.23 -16.20
N GLU A 54 26.30 12.23 -16.81
CA GLU A 54 25.13 12.95 -16.34
C GLU A 54 24.25 12.03 -15.50
N PRO A 55 23.48 12.58 -14.56
CA PRO A 55 22.48 11.80 -13.83
C PRO A 55 21.45 11.20 -14.80
N LYS A 56 21.10 9.93 -14.57
CA LYS A 56 20.10 9.25 -15.41
C LYS A 56 18.76 9.95 -15.30
N ALA A 57 18.10 10.22 -16.46
CA ALA A 57 16.83 10.94 -16.57
C ALA A 57 16.85 12.33 -15.89
N GLY A 58 18.02 12.98 -15.82
CA GLY A 58 18.16 14.24 -15.10
C GLY A 58 17.92 14.16 -13.59
N LEU A 59 17.63 12.97 -13.04
CA LEU A 59 17.26 12.78 -11.64
C LEU A 59 18.49 12.78 -10.74
N ARG A 60 18.48 13.64 -9.73
CA ARG A 60 19.47 13.69 -8.66
C ARG A 60 18.83 13.35 -7.32
N LEU A 61 19.41 12.38 -6.62
CA LEU A 61 18.97 11.93 -5.29
C LEU A 61 20.01 12.26 -4.21
N ASP A 62 21.05 13.02 -4.55
CA ASP A 62 22.16 13.39 -3.68
C ASP A 62 21.94 14.70 -2.91
N GLY A 63 20.79 15.34 -3.02
CA GLY A 63 20.42 16.55 -2.29
C GLY A 63 18.91 16.68 -2.13
N ALA A 64 18.47 17.19 -0.99
CA ALA A 64 17.03 17.36 -0.67
C ALA A 64 16.30 18.20 -1.74
N SER A 65 16.92 19.32 -2.11
CA SER A 65 16.38 20.18 -3.15
C SER A 65 16.30 19.50 -4.52
N HIS A 66 17.25 18.65 -4.86
CA HIS A 66 17.27 17.91 -6.12
C HIS A 66 16.21 16.80 -6.12
N ILE A 67 16.03 16.07 -5.02
CA ILE A 67 14.96 15.07 -4.88
C ILE A 67 13.59 15.73 -5.12
N MET A 68 13.36 16.87 -4.50
CA MET A 68 12.11 17.61 -4.64
C MET A 68 11.90 18.20 -6.04
N SER A 69 12.97 18.46 -6.78
CA SER A 69 12.87 18.93 -8.18
C SER A 69 12.44 17.85 -9.14
N GLY A 70 12.75 16.59 -8.83
CA GLY A 70 12.43 15.46 -9.66
C GLY A 70 13.40 15.21 -10.82
N SER A 71 12.88 14.66 -11.91
CA SER A 71 13.58 14.27 -13.13
C SER A 71 13.22 15.17 -14.32
N ASP A 72 13.77 14.86 -15.49
CA ASP A 72 13.37 15.51 -16.76
C ASP A 72 11.89 15.32 -17.06
N ASP A 73 11.29 14.21 -16.61
CA ASP A 73 9.88 13.88 -16.80
C ASP A 73 8.95 14.53 -15.74
N GLY A 74 9.53 15.16 -14.71
CA GLY A 74 8.77 15.83 -13.65
C GLY A 74 9.05 15.27 -12.24
N PRO A 75 8.16 15.57 -11.26
CA PRO A 75 8.33 15.15 -9.87
C PRO A 75 8.40 13.63 -9.73
N VAL A 76 9.37 13.14 -8.94
CA VAL A 76 9.51 11.70 -8.64
C VAL A 76 8.98 11.33 -7.27
N VAL A 77 8.74 12.31 -6.42
CA VAL A 77 8.09 12.17 -5.11
C VAL A 77 6.92 13.14 -5.02
N ILE A 78 5.80 12.66 -4.52
CA ILE A 78 4.59 13.46 -4.25
C ILE A 78 4.34 13.39 -2.75
N VAL A 79 4.37 14.52 -2.09
CA VAL A 79 4.18 14.62 -0.63
C VAL A 79 2.90 13.90 -0.21
N ASP A 80 2.97 13.07 0.83
CA ASP A 80 1.87 12.27 1.37
C ASP A 80 1.29 11.20 0.42
N HIS A 81 1.85 11.04 -0.81
CA HIS A 81 1.28 10.16 -1.84
C HIS A 81 2.31 9.15 -2.40
N PRO A 82 2.72 8.13 -1.63
CA PRO A 82 3.71 7.15 -2.10
C PRO A 82 3.26 6.39 -3.35
N SER A 83 1.99 6.01 -3.44
CA SER A 83 1.45 5.25 -4.59
C SER A 83 1.49 6.04 -5.92
N GLN A 84 1.77 7.34 -5.87
CA GLN A 84 1.87 8.23 -7.03
C GLN A 84 3.27 8.78 -7.21
N SER A 85 4.17 8.45 -6.32
CA SER A 85 5.57 8.80 -6.38
C SER A 85 6.31 7.79 -7.25
N SER A 86 6.79 8.21 -8.44
CA SER A 86 7.47 7.31 -9.37
C SER A 86 8.74 6.71 -8.78
N LEU A 87 9.39 7.39 -7.84
CA LEU A 87 10.50 6.85 -7.07
C LEU A 87 10.08 5.57 -6.33
N TYR A 88 8.93 5.59 -5.65
CA TYR A 88 8.42 4.41 -4.94
C TYR A 88 7.88 3.35 -5.91
N GLN A 89 7.11 3.77 -6.92
CA GLN A 89 6.55 2.85 -7.92
C GLN A 89 7.63 1.99 -8.57
N ARG A 90 8.77 2.59 -8.96
CA ARG A 90 9.86 1.87 -9.64
C ARG A 90 10.60 0.89 -8.74
N VAL A 91 10.73 1.14 -7.43
CA VAL A 91 11.45 0.23 -6.52
C VAL A 91 10.62 -0.99 -6.10
N ILE A 92 9.29 -0.96 -6.32
CA ILE A 92 8.38 -2.07 -5.99
C ILE A 92 7.97 -2.91 -7.19
N LEU A 93 8.46 -2.59 -8.40
CA LEU A 93 8.20 -3.38 -9.60
C LEU A 93 8.73 -4.81 -9.44
N PRO A 94 8.14 -5.78 -10.15
CA PRO A 94 8.70 -7.13 -10.24
C PRO A 94 10.15 -7.11 -10.74
N ALA A 95 10.98 -8.04 -10.28
CA ALA A 95 12.39 -8.14 -10.71
C ALA A 95 12.56 -8.36 -12.22
N SER A 96 11.53 -8.81 -12.91
CA SER A 96 11.50 -9.01 -14.37
C SER A 96 11.07 -7.78 -15.16
N ASP A 97 10.73 -6.68 -14.49
CA ASP A 97 10.28 -5.45 -15.15
C ASP A 97 11.49 -4.59 -15.53
N ASP A 98 11.53 -4.12 -16.79
CA ASP A 98 12.65 -3.34 -17.31
C ASP A 98 12.77 -1.96 -16.66
N ASP A 99 11.70 -1.48 -16.06
CA ASP A 99 11.63 -0.17 -15.37
C ASP A 99 11.96 -0.24 -13.87
N ILE A 100 12.27 -1.44 -13.34
CA ILE A 100 12.63 -1.61 -11.92
C ILE A 100 13.86 -0.78 -11.55
N MET A 101 13.85 -0.21 -10.35
CA MET A 101 15.02 0.46 -9.77
C MET A 101 15.41 -0.21 -8.43
N PRO A 102 16.73 -0.45 -8.25
CA PRO A 102 17.84 -0.25 -9.18
C PRO A 102 17.81 -1.29 -10.32
N PRO A 103 18.29 -0.92 -11.55
CA PRO A 103 18.25 -1.80 -12.72
C PRO A 103 19.31 -2.91 -12.69
N LYS A 104 20.16 -2.92 -11.67
CA LYS A 104 21.22 -3.91 -11.47
C LYS A 104 21.27 -4.37 -10.02
N GLY A 105 21.64 -5.62 -9.84
CA GLY A 105 21.70 -6.25 -8.52
C GLY A 105 20.32 -6.73 -8.05
N ALA A 106 20.23 -7.10 -6.77
CA ALA A 106 18.96 -7.51 -6.19
C ALA A 106 17.99 -6.31 -6.03
N PRO A 107 16.67 -6.49 -6.19
CA PRO A 107 15.69 -5.48 -5.82
C PRO A 107 15.87 -5.00 -4.37
N LEU A 108 15.28 -3.86 -4.03
CA LEU A 108 15.21 -3.42 -2.64
C LEU A 108 14.45 -4.46 -1.81
N SER A 109 14.93 -4.72 -0.58
CA SER A 109 14.20 -5.55 0.36
C SER A 109 12.85 -4.91 0.72
N PHE A 110 11.88 -5.71 1.13
CA PHE A 110 10.58 -5.22 1.58
C PHE A 110 10.71 -4.11 2.64
N ARG A 111 11.63 -4.27 3.60
CA ARG A 111 11.88 -3.24 4.63
C ARG A 111 12.36 -1.92 4.02
N GLN A 112 13.27 -1.96 3.04
CA GLN A 112 13.76 -0.74 2.38
C GLN A 112 12.64 -0.05 1.58
N GLN A 113 11.82 -0.84 0.87
CA GLN A 113 10.64 -0.32 0.17
C GLN A 113 9.66 0.35 1.14
N GLU A 114 9.39 -0.28 2.30
CA GLU A 114 8.49 0.28 3.32
C GLU A 114 9.03 1.55 3.97
N LEU A 115 10.31 1.64 4.22
CA LEU A 115 10.93 2.86 4.73
C LEU A 115 10.75 4.03 3.74
N LEU A 116 11.00 3.80 2.44
CA LEU A 116 10.75 4.81 1.40
C LEU A 116 9.27 5.21 1.34
N ARG A 117 8.37 4.24 1.39
CA ARG A 117 6.93 4.48 1.40
C ARG A 117 6.51 5.34 2.59
N MET A 118 6.96 4.97 3.78
CA MET A 118 6.62 5.67 5.02
C MET A 118 7.18 7.08 5.03
N TRP A 119 8.40 7.29 4.61
CA TRP A 119 9.01 8.61 4.50
C TRP A 119 8.19 9.53 3.58
N ILE A 120 7.75 9.02 2.42
CA ILE A 120 6.89 9.78 1.51
C ILE A 120 5.52 10.05 2.15
N ALA A 121 4.91 9.05 2.79
CA ALA A 121 3.60 9.17 3.44
C ALA A 121 3.60 10.07 4.68
N GLN A 122 4.77 10.32 5.27
CA GLN A 122 4.97 11.20 6.42
C GLN A 122 5.40 12.62 6.04
N GLY A 123 5.25 13.01 4.78
CA GLY A 123 5.48 14.38 4.34
C GLY A 123 6.87 14.68 3.80
N LEU A 124 7.71 13.67 3.50
CA LEU A 124 9.06 13.84 2.94
C LEU A 124 9.99 14.66 3.86
N ASP A 125 9.96 14.40 5.17
CA ASP A 125 10.85 15.09 6.10
C ASP A 125 12.30 14.65 5.90
N PHE A 126 13.17 15.60 5.59
CA PHE A 126 14.63 15.41 5.47
C PHE A 126 15.36 15.67 6.78
N GLY A 127 14.69 16.15 7.81
CA GLY A 127 15.28 16.60 9.07
C GLY A 127 16.31 17.72 8.81
N LYS A 128 17.55 17.50 9.27
CA LYS A 128 18.67 18.44 9.04
C LYS A 128 19.52 18.10 7.80
N TRP A 129 19.19 17.03 7.09
CA TRP A 129 19.97 16.64 5.92
C TRP A 129 19.65 17.53 4.73
N VAL A 130 20.70 18.06 4.13
CA VAL A 130 20.61 18.95 2.96
C VAL A 130 21.20 18.28 1.72
N GLY A 131 22.30 17.53 1.87
CA GLY A 131 23.03 16.91 0.78
C GLY A 131 23.68 17.94 -0.16
N ALA A 132 23.75 17.62 -1.44
CA ALA A 132 24.30 18.50 -2.48
C ALA A 132 23.41 19.71 -2.73
N THR A 133 24.01 20.91 -2.82
CA THR A 133 23.33 22.18 -3.06
C THR A 133 23.74 22.85 -4.37
N ASP A 134 24.71 22.28 -5.09
CA ASP A 134 25.18 22.80 -6.37
C ASP A 134 24.07 22.78 -7.42
N ASN A 135 23.87 23.89 -8.12
CA ASN A 135 22.80 24.06 -9.11
C ASN A 135 21.40 23.66 -8.57
N ALA A 136 21.17 23.86 -7.26
CA ALA A 136 19.89 23.59 -6.66
C ALA A 136 18.81 24.47 -7.32
N PRO A 137 17.70 23.90 -7.79
CA PRO A 137 16.63 24.68 -8.39
C PRO A 137 16.03 25.66 -7.39
N ASP A 138 15.62 26.83 -7.88
CA ASP A 138 14.97 27.87 -7.08
C ASP A 138 13.70 27.30 -6.40
N GLU A 139 13.54 27.61 -5.11
CA GLU A 139 12.38 27.17 -4.33
C GLU A 139 11.04 27.62 -4.93
N ASN A 140 11.04 28.81 -5.54
CA ASN A 140 9.84 29.34 -6.22
C ASN A 140 9.47 28.56 -7.49
N ALA A 141 10.44 27.92 -8.18
CA ALA A 141 10.19 27.07 -9.33
C ALA A 141 9.57 25.72 -8.96
N ARG A 142 9.76 25.28 -7.71
CA ARG A 142 9.21 24.01 -7.18
C ARG A 142 7.70 24.10 -6.95
N ASP A 143 7.25 25.18 -6.33
CA ASP A 143 5.83 25.40 -6.03
C ASP A 143 4.96 25.43 -7.30
N SER A 144 5.50 25.94 -8.41
CA SER A 144 4.77 25.98 -9.69
C SER A 144 4.65 24.60 -10.35
N LYS A 145 5.67 23.74 -10.25
CA LYS A 145 5.64 22.37 -10.79
C LYS A 145 4.74 21.43 -9.95
N GLN A 146 4.74 21.59 -8.61
CA GLN A 146 3.85 20.80 -7.74
C GLN A 146 2.39 21.25 -7.81
N LYS A 147 2.10 22.55 -7.96
CA LYS A 147 0.73 23.06 -8.10
C LYS A 147 0.03 22.59 -9.37
N ASN A 148 0.76 22.31 -10.45
CA ASN A 148 0.17 21.77 -11.68
C ASN A 148 -0.18 20.28 -11.63
N ASN A 149 0.30 19.55 -10.63
CA ASN A 149 -0.02 18.12 -10.41
C ASN A 149 -1.18 17.96 -9.42
N GLN A 150 -2.32 18.65 -9.67
CA GLN A 150 -3.53 18.39 -8.91
C GLN A 150 -4.03 16.97 -9.20
N LEU A 151 -3.75 16.08 -8.25
CA LEU A 151 -4.23 14.71 -8.27
C LEU A 151 -5.75 14.67 -8.34
N PRO A 152 -6.31 13.77 -9.16
CA PRO A 152 -7.74 13.51 -9.15
C PRO A 152 -8.23 13.23 -7.72
N GLU A 153 -9.34 13.84 -7.34
CA GLU A 153 -9.90 13.75 -5.97
C GLU A 153 -10.11 12.31 -5.49
N TYR A 154 -10.43 11.40 -6.42
CA TYR A 154 -10.61 9.98 -6.08
C TYR A 154 -9.30 9.29 -5.65
N LEU A 155 -8.13 9.73 -6.15
CA LEU A 155 -6.83 9.20 -5.75
C LEU A 155 -6.45 9.68 -4.35
N LYS A 156 -6.64 10.97 -4.06
CA LYS A 156 -6.44 11.55 -2.72
C LYS A 156 -7.27 10.82 -1.67
N PHE A 157 -8.49 10.42 -2.04
CA PHE A 157 -9.37 9.70 -1.13
C PHE A 157 -8.79 8.33 -0.73
N TYR A 158 -8.29 7.54 -1.68
CA TYR A 158 -7.69 6.24 -1.37
C TYR A 158 -6.36 6.36 -0.63
N ASP A 159 -5.54 7.35 -0.94
CA ASP A 159 -4.30 7.60 -0.19
C ASP A 159 -4.59 8.00 1.26
N LYS A 160 -5.63 8.81 1.48
CA LYS A 160 -6.09 9.13 2.83
C LYS A 160 -6.55 7.88 3.60
N LEU A 161 -7.29 6.97 2.95
CA LEU A 161 -7.69 5.71 3.58
C LEU A 161 -6.51 4.77 3.85
N ALA A 162 -5.48 4.81 3.00
CA ALA A 162 -4.27 4.00 3.15
C ALA A 162 -3.29 4.58 4.19
N SER A 163 -3.52 5.81 4.65
CA SER A 163 -2.62 6.49 5.59
C SER A 163 -2.45 5.68 6.87
N GLY A 164 -1.19 5.40 7.22
CA GLY A 164 -0.84 4.59 8.40
C GLY A 164 -0.96 3.07 8.22
N LEU A 165 -1.46 2.59 7.07
CA LEU A 165 -1.46 1.17 6.77
C LEU A 165 -0.14 0.73 6.15
N ILE A 166 0.34 -0.44 6.56
CA ILE A 166 1.51 -1.11 5.96
C ILE A 166 1.00 -2.13 4.95
N PRO A 167 1.48 -2.15 3.69
CA PRO A 167 1.07 -3.15 2.73
C PRO A 167 1.28 -4.57 3.24
N ILE A 168 0.28 -5.43 3.02
CA ILE A 168 0.36 -6.85 3.37
C ILE A 168 1.10 -7.57 2.25
N SER A 169 2.09 -8.37 2.60
CA SER A 169 2.84 -9.18 1.63
C SER A 169 1.98 -10.30 1.04
N SER A 170 2.32 -10.76 -0.17
CA SER A 170 1.67 -11.91 -0.79
C SER A 170 1.79 -13.19 0.07
N THR A 171 2.87 -13.32 0.81
CA THR A 171 3.08 -14.45 1.73
C THR A 171 2.08 -14.41 2.91
N GLU A 172 1.85 -13.24 3.49
CA GLU A 172 0.86 -13.07 4.57
C GLU A 172 -0.56 -13.35 4.06
N ILE A 173 -0.90 -12.88 2.85
CA ILE A 173 -2.19 -13.18 2.21
C ILE A 173 -2.34 -14.69 1.99
N ALA A 174 -1.29 -15.37 1.51
CA ALA A 174 -1.32 -16.83 1.29
C ALA A 174 -1.52 -17.62 2.59
N GLN A 175 -1.01 -17.14 3.73
CA GLN A 175 -1.20 -17.77 5.05
C GLN A 175 -2.65 -17.76 5.53
N LEU A 176 -3.52 -16.90 4.98
CA LEU A 176 -4.95 -16.89 5.31
C LEU A 176 -5.68 -18.16 4.81
N ASN A 177 -5.05 -18.91 3.92
CA ASN A 177 -5.59 -20.15 3.35
C ASN A 177 -7.05 -20.01 2.88
N LEU A 178 -7.25 -19.01 2.00
CA LEU A 178 -8.58 -18.60 1.52
C LEU A 178 -9.06 -19.43 0.32
N GLY A 179 -8.15 -20.18 -0.31
CA GLY A 179 -8.39 -20.92 -1.55
C GLY A 179 -8.19 -20.08 -2.82
N ASP A 180 -8.01 -20.75 -3.95
CA ASP A 180 -7.65 -20.13 -5.25
C ASP A 180 -8.82 -19.39 -5.92
N PHE A 181 -10.01 -19.43 -5.33
CA PHE A 181 -11.21 -18.74 -5.85
C PHE A 181 -11.30 -17.27 -5.47
N LEU A 182 -10.45 -16.79 -4.57
CA LEU A 182 -10.35 -15.38 -4.20
C LEU A 182 -9.08 -14.76 -4.77
N LEU A 183 -9.26 -13.79 -5.66
CA LEU A 183 -8.19 -12.90 -6.08
C LEU A 183 -8.09 -11.75 -5.08
N ILE A 184 -6.94 -11.61 -4.43
CA ILE A 184 -6.63 -10.52 -3.53
C ILE A 184 -5.41 -9.79 -4.08
N ARG A 185 -5.55 -8.49 -4.33
CA ARG A 185 -4.48 -7.67 -4.90
C ARG A 185 -4.57 -6.24 -4.43
N PRO A 186 -3.46 -5.48 -4.43
CA PRO A 186 -3.50 -4.04 -4.23
C PRO A 186 -4.39 -3.34 -5.25
N ILE A 187 -5.11 -2.29 -4.84
CA ILE A 187 -5.96 -1.47 -5.75
C ILE A 187 -5.13 -0.60 -6.70
N GLY A 188 -3.83 -0.47 -6.46
CA GLY A 188 -2.84 0.23 -7.27
C GLY A 188 -1.44 -0.12 -6.78
N TYR A 189 -0.42 0.16 -7.59
CA TYR A 189 0.96 -0.10 -7.22
C TYR A 189 1.32 0.62 -5.91
N GLY A 190 1.87 -0.15 -4.95
CA GLY A 190 2.30 0.37 -3.65
C GLY A 190 1.20 0.86 -2.72
N ASN A 191 -0.07 0.68 -3.07
CA ASN A 191 -1.16 1.01 -2.17
C ASN A 191 -1.38 -0.12 -1.15
N ALA A 192 -1.52 0.23 0.12
CA ALA A 192 -1.80 -0.74 1.18
C ALA A 192 -3.24 -1.28 1.14
N LEU A 193 -4.14 -0.64 0.36
CA LEU A 193 -5.51 -1.08 0.22
C LEU A 193 -5.65 -2.18 -0.84
N LEU A 194 -6.55 -3.12 -0.57
CA LEU A 194 -6.75 -4.34 -1.34
C LEU A 194 -8.12 -4.37 -2.02
N GLU A 195 -8.15 -4.96 -3.21
CA GLU A 195 -9.34 -5.48 -3.85
C GLU A 195 -9.44 -6.98 -3.56
N VAL A 196 -10.60 -7.43 -3.12
CA VAL A 196 -10.97 -8.84 -2.97
C VAL A 196 -12.04 -9.17 -4.00
N ARG A 197 -11.77 -10.16 -4.85
CA ARG A 197 -12.72 -10.59 -5.89
C ARG A 197 -12.87 -12.11 -5.91
N CYS A 198 -14.11 -12.58 -5.93
CA CYS A 198 -14.41 -13.97 -6.22
C CYS A 198 -14.33 -14.20 -7.74
N VAL A 199 -13.37 -15.01 -8.21
CA VAL A 199 -13.07 -15.18 -9.65
C VAL A 199 -13.46 -16.55 -10.21
N THR A 200 -13.55 -17.58 -9.36
CA THR A 200 -13.92 -18.94 -9.76
C THR A 200 -14.84 -19.54 -8.69
N ASN A 201 -15.53 -20.62 -9.04
CA ASN A 201 -16.36 -21.46 -8.19
C ASN A 201 -17.02 -20.76 -6.98
N ARG A 202 -18.03 -19.99 -7.27
CA ARG A 202 -18.72 -19.05 -6.35
C ARG A 202 -19.36 -19.73 -5.14
N ASP A 203 -19.76 -21.00 -5.28
CA ASP A 203 -20.39 -21.77 -4.22
C ASP A 203 -19.43 -22.09 -3.03
N THR A 204 -18.12 -21.89 -3.22
CA THR A 204 -17.13 -22.09 -2.17
C THR A 204 -16.99 -20.90 -1.23
N LEU A 205 -17.43 -19.69 -1.62
CA LEU A 205 -17.42 -18.52 -0.76
C LEU A 205 -18.66 -18.51 0.14
N THR A 206 -18.44 -18.91 1.37
CA THR A 206 -19.45 -18.94 2.45
C THR A 206 -19.13 -17.90 3.51
N ASP A 207 -20.06 -17.64 4.43
CA ASP A 207 -19.85 -16.74 5.57
C ASP A 207 -18.62 -17.14 6.40
N LYS A 208 -18.33 -18.43 6.54
CA LYS A 208 -17.16 -18.95 7.26
C LYS A 208 -15.84 -18.55 6.57
N THR A 209 -15.79 -18.64 5.24
CA THR A 209 -14.60 -18.25 4.48
C THR A 209 -14.44 -16.74 4.48
N LEU A 210 -15.55 -16.00 4.32
CA LEU A 210 -15.56 -14.54 4.39
C LEU A 210 -15.01 -14.03 5.73
N ALA A 211 -15.34 -14.70 6.85
CA ALA A 211 -14.85 -14.33 8.18
C ALA A 211 -13.31 -14.36 8.30
N LYS A 212 -12.62 -15.19 7.52
CA LYS A 212 -11.13 -15.21 7.52
C LYS A 212 -10.54 -13.91 7.00
N LEU A 213 -11.24 -13.18 6.11
CA LEU A 213 -10.80 -11.87 5.60
C LEU A 213 -10.76 -10.79 6.69
N LEU A 214 -11.37 -11.02 7.86
CA LEU A 214 -11.27 -10.09 9.00
C LEU A 214 -9.82 -9.88 9.47
N ALA A 215 -8.92 -10.83 9.20
CA ALA A 215 -7.50 -10.69 9.50
C ALA A 215 -6.85 -9.53 8.70
N ILE A 216 -7.43 -9.15 7.56
CA ILE A 216 -6.95 -8.08 6.68
C ILE A 216 -7.98 -6.96 6.51
N ARG A 217 -8.97 -6.86 7.41
CA ARG A 217 -10.14 -5.98 7.27
C ARG A 217 -9.80 -4.51 7.04
N ASP A 218 -8.74 -4.02 7.66
CA ASP A 218 -8.34 -2.62 7.57
C ASP A 218 -7.74 -2.28 6.18
N HIS A 219 -7.33 -3.29 5.43
CA HIS A 219 -6.76 -3.16 4.10
C HIS A 219 -7.80 -3.30 2.96
N VAL A 220 -8.95 -3.88 3.20
CA VAL A 220 -9.92 -4.16 2.13
C VAL A 220 -10.74 -2.91 1.82
N ALA A 221 -10.55 -2.36 0.61
CA ALA A 221 -11.28 -1.19 0.11
C ALA A 221 -12.33 -1.53 -0.96
N ILE A 222 -12.15 -2.62 -1.69
CA ILE A 222 -13.06 -3.08 -2.74
C ILE A 222 -13.33 -4.56 -2.54
N MET A 223 -14.62 -4.95 -2.54
CA MET A 223 -15.03 -6.34 -2.39
C MET A 223 -16.09 -6.68 -3.44
N ASP A 224 -15.72 -7.58 -4.37
CA ASP A 224 -16.63 -8.12 -5.38
C ASP A 224 -16.82 -9.62 -5.13
N ILE A 225 -17.87 -9.94 -4.40
CA ILE A 225 -18.19 -11.29 -3.93
C ILE A 225 -19.58 -11.72 -4.41
N ARG A 226 -19.96 -11.25 -5.59
CA ARG A 226 -21.20 -11.61 -6.27
C ARG A 226 -21.30 -13.11 -6.55
N ASN A 227 -22.54 -13.59 -6.70
CA ASN A 227 -22.88 -14.98 -6.99
C ASN A 227 -22.23 -15.98 -6.02
N SER A 228 -22.30 -15.71 -4.74
CA SER A 228 -21.74 -16.55 -3.67
C SER A 228 -22.83 -17.00 -2.69
N SER A 229 -22.53 -18.04 -1.93
CA SER A 229 -23.45 -18.61 -0.93
C SER A 229 -23.41 -17.85 0.41
N LEU A 230 -23.41 -16.52 0.33
CA LEU A 230 -23.40 -15.63 1.48
C LEU A 230 -24.83 -15.37 1.96
N THR A 231 -25.03 -15.46 3.26
CA THR A 231 -26.31 -15.23 3.93
C THR A 231 -26.34 -13.91 4.69
N ASP A 232 -27.40 -13.61 5.42
CA ASP A 232 -27.50 -12.44 6.32
C ASP A 232 -26.33 -12.30 7.29
N ARG A 233 -25.69 -13.40 7.67
CA ARG A 233 -24.50 -13.39 8.53
C ARG A 233 -23.32 -12.67 7.88
N ALA A 234 -23.22 -12.70 6.56
CA ALA A 234 -22.20 -11.95 5.84
C ALA A 234 -22.30 -10.44 6.11
N GLY A 235 -23.50 -9.89 6.25
CA GLY A 235 -23.70 -8.48 6.55
C GLY A 235 -23.02 -8.04 7.86
N GLU A 236 -23.07 -8.88 8.89
CA GLU A 236 -22.39 -8.61 10.16
C GLU A 236 -20.84 -8.68 10.02
N ILE A 237 -20.34 -9.64 9.25
CA ILE A 237 -18.90 -9.78 8.97
C ILE A 237 -18.43 -8.57 8.15
N ILE A 238 -19.09 -8.24 7.04
CA ILE A 238 -18.74 -7.16 6.13
C ILE A 238 -18.79 -5.80 6.85
N SER A 239 -19.70 -5.60 7.78
CA SER A 239 -19.80 -4.35 8.54
C SER A 239 -18.55 -4.01 9.36
N GLN A 240 -17.61 -4.94 9.52
CA GLN A 240 -16.37 -4.78 10.26
C GLN A 240 -15.18 -4.33 9.37
N PHE A 241 -15.41 -4.05 8.07
CA PHE A 241 -14.38 -3.59 7.14
C PHE A 241 -14.42 -2.05 7.04
N PRO A 242 -13.62 -1.32 7.83
CA PRO A 242 -13.79 0.13 8.00
C PRO A 242 -13.47 0.93 6.74
N ASN A 243 -12.59 0.41 5.89
CA ASN A 243 -12.11 1.07 4.69
C ASN A 243 -12.83 0.62 3.41
N LEU A 244 -13.91 -0.17 3.53
CA LEU A 244 -14.66 -0.64 2.38
C LEU A 244 -15.41 0.50 1.68
N THR A 245 -15.14 0.66 0.38
CA THR A 245 -15.68 1.75 -0.47
C THR A 245 -16.60 1.24 -1.57
N LYS A 246 -16.35 0.03 -2.05
CA LYS A 246 -17.17 -0.63 -3.09
C LYS A 246 -17.47 -2.06 -2.67
N LEU A 247 -18.75 -2.42 -2.70
CA LEU A 247 -19.24 -3.74 -2.35
C LEU A 247 -20.22 -4.24 -3.41
N ASN A 248 -19.96 -5.44 -3.92
CA ASN A 248 -20.82 -6.10 -4.86
C ASN A 248 -21.30 -7.44 -4.27
N LEU A 249 -22.57 -7.52 -3.95
CA LEU A 249 -23.28 -8.68 -3.37
C LEU A 249 -24.31 -9.25 -4.34
N ARG A 250 -24.26 -8.88 -5.61
CA ARG A 250 -25.22 -9.37 -6.61
C ARG A 250 -25.35 -10.90 -6.57
N SER A 251 -26.58 -11.39 -6.67
CA SER A 251 -26.90 -12.82 -6.68
C SER A 251 -26.30 -13.57 -5.47
N THR A 252 -26.50 -13.04 -4.27
CA THR A 252 -26.21 -13.69 -2.98
C THR A 252 -27.51 -13.92 -2.21
N GLN A 253 -27.45 -14.74 -1.15
CA GLN A 253 -28.62 -15.02 -0.28
C GLN A 253 -28.73 -14.03 0.90
N ILE A 254 -28.17 -12.83 0.74
CA ILE A 254 -28.27 -11.78 1.75
C ILE A 254 -29.62 -11.07 1.61
N GLY A 255 -30.36 -11.03 2.70
CA GLY A 255 -31.64 -10.33 2.78
C GLY A 255 -31.55 -9.03 3.59
N ASP A 256 -32.72 -8.44 3.90
CA ASP A 256 -32.86 -7.16 4.61
C ASP A 256 -32.08 -7.10 5.94
N LYS A 257 -32.05 -8.20 6.70
CA LYS A 257 -31.34 -8.28 7.98
C LYS A 257 -29.83 -8.10 7.79
N GLY A 258 -29.26 -8.76 6.78
CA GLY A 258 -27.82 -8.63 6.45
C GLY A 258 -27.51 -7.26 5.90
N VAL A 259 -28.32 -6.75 4.96
CA VAL A 259 -28.14 -5.43 4.35
C VAL A 259 -28.21 -4.31 5.40
N SER A 260 -29.12 -4.40 6.40
CA SER A 260 -29.21 -3.39 7.46
C SER A 260 -27.92 -3.22 8.26
N ARG A 261 -27.07 -4.26 8.37
CA ARG A 261 -25.78 -4.20 9.06
C ARG A 261 -24.75 -3.35 8.30
N LEU A 262 -24.89 -3.25 6.98
CA LEU A 262 -23.97 -2.50 6.12
C LEU A 262 -24.05 -0.97 6.36
N ALA A 263 -25.07 -0.47 7.03
CA ALA A 263 -25.21 0.94 7.43
C ALA A 263 -24.04 1.44 8.31
N LYS A 264 -23.27 0.54 8.92
CA LYS A 264 -22.05 0.88 9.68
C LYS A 264 -20.87 1.29 8.80
N LEU A 265 -20.88 0.98 7.51
CA LEU A 265 -19.79 1.23 6.57
C LEU A 265 -19.74 2.70 6.12
N ARG A 266 -19.05 3.54 6.88
CA ARG A 266 -19.02 5.00 6.68
C ARG A 266 -18.31 5.42 5.38
N ASN A 267 -17.41 4.58 4.85
CA ASN A 267 -16.65 4.87 3.64
C ASN A 267 -17.28 4.26 2.37
N LEU A 268 -18.39 3.52 2.50
CA LEU A 268 -19.03 2.86 1.38
C LEU A 268 -19.66 3.87 0.41
N LYS A 269 -19.21 3.84 -0.85
CA LYS A 269 -19.66 4.73 -1.93
C LYS A 269 -20.48 4.01 -3.00
N ARG A 270 -20.25 2.70 -3.16
CA ARG A 270 -20.98 1.87 -4.14
C ARG A 270 -21.40 0.56 -3.51
N LEU A 271 -22.67 0.25 -3.64
CA LEU A 271 -23.28 -1.00 -3.21
C LEU A 271 -24.11 -1.56 -4.36
N ASN A 272 -23.89 -2.83 -4.70
CA ASN A 272 -24.72 -3.56 -5.66
C ASN A 272 -25.40 -4.73 -4.94
N LEU A 273 -26.73 -4.70 -4.89
CA LEU A 273 -27.62 -5.70 -4.29
C LEU A 273 -28.56 -6.35 -5.31
N ALA A 274 -28.25 -6.23 -6.62
CA ALA A 274 -29.10 -6.84 -7.63
C ALA A 274 -29.20 -8.36 -7.42
N GLU A 275 -30.42 -8.91 -7.54
CA GLU A 275 -30.68 -10.35 -7.40
C GLU A 275 -30.27 -10.91 -6.02
N THR A 276 -30.37 -10.15 -4.95
CA THR A 276 -30.27 -10.64 -3.57
C THR A 276 -31.65 -11.05 -3.04
N GLU A 277 -31.69 -11.79 -1.92
CA GLU A 277 -32.94 -12.18 -1.26
C GLU A 277 -33.46 -11.02 -0.40
N GLY A 278 -34.25 -10.12 -0.99
CA GLY A 278 -34.85 -8.98 -0.31
C GLY A 278 -36.26 -8.74 -0.78
#